data_7ea43b0437214b976703ebfecacd95aa
#
_entry.id   7ea43b0437214b976703ebfecacd95aa
#
_cell.length_a   1.000
_cell.length_b   1.000
_cell.length_c   1.000
_cell.angle_alpha   90.00
_cell.angle_beta   90.00
_cell.angle_gamma   90.00
#
_symmetry.space_group_name_H-M   'P 1'
#
loop_
_entity.id
_entity.type
_entity.pdbx_description
1 polymer ?
#
loop_
_entity_poly.entity_id
_entity_poly.type
_entity_poly.pdbx_seq_one_letter_code
_entity_poly.pdbx_strand_id
1 'polypeptide(L)'
;MSKLSRREFIYMMAILGASPIFANSHSKVMKNNKLEDYYKLESFGNARILHMTDSHAQLLPVFFREPSVNLGFYDNYGKPPHIVGEALLDYYGIKGNKRLEYAYSCVNFEKHAEVMGKVGGFAQIKTVVDYLRSNFGEEKTLLLDGGDTWQGSATALYTRGKDMVGAMNLLGVDIAVGHWEFTYKAEEILSNIKDLDAEFLAQNIFVKEDALMDGAAAYDEDSGLAFKPYTIKMMGTSRVAIIGQAFPYTTIANPQRNIPDWTFGIKTDEMQELVDLIKEEEKPDAIICLSHNGFDVDQKMAKVVSGIDFIMGGHTHDGVPQEVGVKNASGITYVCNAGSNGKFINVLDLDIQNGKIKDFKFTLLPIFSNIIEENKEMKEYIKTVRAPFIKDLTRVIATTDETLYRRGNFNGSWDQIICDALIDVKGADISLSPGFRWGTTIMKGQSITFDDLMTQTAITYPETYLREMSGERIKAILEDVADNLFNADPFYQQGGDMVRTGGISYRFNPTAQMGKRVTNIHLTKNNKPLEAKKMYKVAGWSTVGSVSPGEPIWETVEVYLQNMKHISNLKIDTPDLVGVKGNPGIRL
;
A
#
# COMPACT_ATOMS: atom_id res chain seq x y z
N MET A 1 -15.33 -4.29 -28.22
CA MET A 1 -14.42 -3.98 -27.09
C MET A 1 -13.01 -4.29 -27.55
N SER A 2 -12.24 -3.27 -27.95
CA SER A 2 -10.83 -3.46 -28.26
C SER A 2 -10.08 -3.48 -26.94
N LYS A 3 -9.71 -4.65 -26.47
CA LYS A 3 -8.68 -4.75 -25.43
C LYS A 3 -7.45 -4.04 -26.00
N LEU A 4 -6.87 -3.10 -25.25
CA LEU A 4 -5.52 -2.70 -25.52
C LEU A 4 -4.71 -3.97 -25.70
N SER A 5 -4.24 -4.19 -26.92
CA SER A 5 -3.41 -5.34 -27.17
C SER A 5 -2.11 -5.14 -26.39
N ARG A 6 -1.47 -6.24 -26.00
CA ARG A 6 -0.11 -6.20 -25.39
C ARG A 6 0.84 -5.30 -26.19
N ARG A 7 0.59 -5.14 -27.48
CA ARG A 7 1.34 -4.31 -28.40
C ARG A 7 1.02 -2.82 -28.25
N GLU A 8 -0.21 -2.44 -27.99
CA GLU A 8 -0.64 -1.04 -27.74
C GLU A 8 -0.21 -0.58 -26.35
N PHE A 9 -0.23 -1.46 -25.35
CA PHE A 9 0.38 -1.21 -24.05
C PHE A 9 1.88 -0.93 -24.16
N ILE A 10 2.61 -1.80 -24.87
CA ILE A 10 4.04 -1.62 -25.14
C ILE A 10 4.27 -0.31 -25.92
N TYR A 11 3.37 0.09 -26.80
CA TYR A 11 3.48 1.32 -27.58
C TYR A 11 3.22 2.57 -26.71
N MET A 12 2.20 2.54 -25.84
CA MET A 12 1.99 3.63 -24.86
C MET A 12 3.16 3.72 -23.86
N MET A 13 3.65 2.58 -23.42
CA MET A 13 4.82 2.52 -22.54
C MET A 13 6.11 2.94 -23.26
N ALA A 14 6.21 2.71 -24.56
CA ALA A 14 7.32 3.20 -25.40
C ALA A 14 7.28 4.72 -25.57
N ILE A 15 6.11 5.36 -25.60
CA ILE A 15 5.98 6.82 -25.62
C ILE A 15 6.52 7.41 -24.30
N LEU A 16 6.22 6.80 -23.15
CA LEU A 16 6.80 7.16 -21.86
C LEU A 16 8.33 6.89 -21.81
N GLY A 17 8.83 5.97 -22.66
CA GLY A 17 10.23 5.56 -22.75
C GLY A 17 11.05 6.12 -23.91
N ALA A 18 10.41 6.64 -24.95
CA ALA A 18 11.05 6.96 -26.24
C ALA A 18 11.65 8.36 -26.36
N SER A 19 11.83 9.09 -25.27
CA SER A 19 12.62 10.32 -25.33
C SER A 19 14.10 9.98 -25.59
N PRO A 20 14.74 10.45 -26.68
CA PRO A 20 16.09 10.05 -27.09
C PRO A 20 17.23 10.53 -26.18
N ILE A 21 16.91 11.04 -24.99
CA ILE A 21 17.83 11.80 -24.12
C ILE A 21 18.63 10.91 -23.16
N PHE A 22 18.35 9.61 -23.09
CA PHE A 22 18.96 8.73 -22.08
C PHE A 22 20.25 8.02 -22.50
N ALA A 23 20.86 8.41 -23.62
CA ALA A 23 22.07 7.73 -24.10
C ALA A 23 23.36 8.23 -23.44
N ASN A 24 23.43 9.43 -22.89
CA ASN A 24 24.64 9.92 -22.22
C ASN A 24 24.39 11.08 -21.25
N SER A 25 24.93 10.94 -20.06
CA SER A 25 25.31 11.94 -19.05
C SER A 25 24.36 12.26 -17.89
N HIS A 26 24.97 12.17 -16.73
CA HIS A 26 24.71 12.73 -15.39
C HIS A 26 23.65 13.85 -15.25
N SER A 27 22.91 13.79 -14.19
CA SER A 27 21.92 14.71 -13.57
C SER A 27 21.71 16.17 -14.07
N LYS A 28 22.56 16.70 -14.92
CA LYS A 28 22.43 18.05 -15.51
C LYS A 28 21.52 18.13 -16.75
N VAL A 29 21.17 17.00 -17.38
CA VAL A 29 20.46 16.97 -18.67
C VAL A 29 18.94 17.00 -18.50
N MET A 30 18.43 16.67 -17.33
CA MET A 30 16.98 16.58 -17.09
C MET A 30 16.26 17.93 -16.93
N LYS A 31 16.97 19.04 -16.76
CA LYS A 31 16.37 20.37 -16.49
C LYS A 31 15.65 21.04 -17.67
N ASN A 32 15.75 20.50 -18.87
CA ASN A 32 15.15 21.11 -20.07
C ASN A 32 13.94 20.36 -20.66
N ASN A 33 13.52 19.24 -20.05
CA ASN A 33 12.37 18.49 -20.54
C ASN A 33 11.09 19.01 -19.87
N LYS A 34 10.09 19.31 -20.69
CA LYS A 34 8.79 19.76 -20.18
C LYS A 34 8.02 18.57 -19.60
N LEU A 35 7.17 18.84 -18.61
CA LEU A 35 6.23 17.87 -18.02
C LEU A 35 5.45 17.11 -19.11
N GLU A 36 5.03 17.84 -20.15
CA GLU A 36 4.31 17.32 -21.31
C GLU A 36 5.02 16.16 -22.02
N ASP A 37 6.37 16.16 -22.06
CA ASP A 37 7.13 15.10 -22.74
C ASP A 37 6.99 13.72 -22.04
N TYR A 38 6.56 13.70 -20.79
CA TYR A 38 6.47 12.51 -19.96
C TYR A 38 5.06 12.13 -19.53
N TYR A 39 4.18 13.13 -19.38
CA TYR A 39 2.86 12.96 -18.78
C TYR A 39 1.70 13.32 -19.72
N LYS A 40 2.01 13.67 -20.99
CA LYS A 40 0.99 13.89 -22.00
C LYS A 40 0.31 12.58 -22.36
N LEU A 41 -0.97 12.46 -22.01
CA LEU A 41 -1.84 11.39 -22.45
C LEU A 41 -2.65 11.86 -23.66
N GLU A 42 -2.88 10.94 -24.60
CA GLU A 42 -3.86 11.21 -25.69
C GLU A 42 -5.25 11.37 -25.07
N SER A 43 -5.97 12.38 -25.55
CA SER A 43 -7.36 12.57 -25.12
C SER A 43 -8.21 11.38 -25.55
N PHE A 44 -8.90 10.75 -24.60
CA PHE A 44 -9.76 9.61 -24.86
C PHE A 44 -11.02 9.71 -23.96
N GLY A 45 -12.19 9.44 -24.54
CA GLY A 45 -13.44 9.42 -23.80
C GLY A 45 -13.93 10.79 -23.34
N ASN A 46 -14.82 10.78 -22.36
CA ASN A 46 -15.52 11.97 -21.84
C ASN A 46 -15.58 12.03 -20.30
N ALA A 47 -15.00 11.05 -19.61
CA ALA A 47 -14.81 11.05 -18.15
C ALA A 47 -13.44 10.47 -17.80
N ARG A 48 -12.73 11.07 -16.82
CA ARG A 48 -11.42 10.64 -16.35
C ARG A 48 -11.44 10.41 -14.84
N ILE A 49 -10.98 9.27 -14.41
CA ILE A 49 -10.73 8.96 -13.00
C ILE A 49 -9.24 8.86 -12.77
N LEU A 50 -8.73 9.70 -11.89
CA LEU A 50 -7.42 9.59 -11.29
C LEU A 50 -7.56 8.83 -9.98
N HIS A 51 -6.64 7.92 -9.70
CA HIS A 51 -6.68 7.14 -8.47
C HIS A 51 -5.28 6.97 -7.89
N MET A 52 -5.15 7.26 -6.62
CA MET A 52 -3.99 6.95 -5.78
C MET A 52 -4.44 6.17 -4.55
N THR A 53 -3.51 5.48 -3.90
CA THR A 53 -3.77 4.69 -2.70
C THR A 53 -2.49 4.48 -1.92
N ASP A 54 -2.60 4.09 -0.65
CA ASP A 54 -1.48 3.62 0.18
C ASP A 54 -0.29 4.59 0.20
N SER A 55 -0.57 5.90 0.26
CA SER A 55 0.49 6.91 0.26
C SER A 55 1.32 6.90 1.56
N HIS A 56 0.78 6.34 2.65
CA HIS A 56 1.41 6.18 3.95
C HIS A 56 2.12 7.44 4.43
N ALA A 57 1.43 8.58 4.27
CA ALA A 57 1.90 9.89 4.70
C ALA A 57 3.29 10.28 4.15
N GLN A 58 3.63 9.82 2.94
CA GLN A 58 4.89 10.18 2.29
C GLN A 58 4.74 11.50 1.54
N LEU A 59 4.75 12.62 2.29
CA LEU A 59 4.67 13.97 1.75
C LEU A 59 5.84 14.33 0.84
N LEU A 60 7.04 13.79 1.13
CA LEU A 60 8.26 14.04 0.38
C LEU A 60 8.56 12.92 -0.62
N PRO A 61 9.29 13.21 -1.71
CA PRO A 61 9.77 12.17 -2.61
C PRO A 61 10.68 11.17 -1.91
N VAL A 62 10.53 9.89 -2.27
CA VAL A 62 11.24 8.78 -1.64
C VAL A 62 11.96 7.90 -2.67
N PHE A 63 12.95 7.13 -2.24
CA PHE A 63 13.34 5.93 -2.94
C PHE A 63 12.41 4.80 -2.51
N PHE A 64 11.91 4.03 -3.46
CA PHE A 64 11.00 2.93 -3.17
C PHE A 64 11.29 1.73 -4.07
N ARG A 65 11.86 0.68 -3.48
CA ARG A 65 12.19 -0.56 -4.16
C ARG A 65 10.97 -1.46 -4.20
N GLU A 66 10.57 -1.88 -5.40
CA GLU A 66 9.49 -2.86 -5.57
C GLU A 66 9.84 -4.20 -4.91
N PRO A 67 8.84 -5.03 -4.54
CA PRO A 67 9.09 -6.31 -3.91
C PRO A 67 9.90 -7.23 -4.82
N SER A 68 10.79 -7.99 -4.21
CA SER A 68 11.50 -9.09 -4.89
C SER A 68 10.78 -10.43 -4.75
N VAL A 69 9.77 -10.50 -3.89
CA VAL A 69 8.94 -11.67 -3.62
C VAL A 69 7.50 -11.20 -3.46
N ASN A 70 6.60 -11.74 -4.26
CA ASN A 70 5.16 -11.61 -4.10
C ASN A 70 4.51 -12.91 -4.55
N LEU A 71 4.17 -13.78 -3.59
CA LEU A 71 3.74 -15.14 -3.90
C LEU A 71 2.25 -15.19 -4.16
N GLY A 72 1.87 -15.65 -5.34
CA GLY A 72 0.51 -16.00 -5.69
C GLY A 72 0.29 -17.50 -5.69
N PHE A 73 -0.91 -17.93 -5.37
CA PHE A 73 -1.27 -19.33 -5.25
C PHE A 73 -2.51 -19.66 -6.04
N TYR A 74 -2.71 -20.95 -6.31
CA TYR A 74 -3.85 -21.48 -7.03
C TYR A 74 -4.06 -20.73 -8.35
N ASP A 75 -5.21 -20.14 -8.56
CA ASP A 75 -5.56 -19.43 -9.78
C ASP A 75 -4.73 -18.16 -10.03
N ASN A 76 -4.09 -17.61 -8.99
CA ASN A 76 -3.27 -16.40 -9.05
C ASN A 76 -1.78 -16.68 -9.28
N TYR A 77 -1.35 -17.95 -9.23
CA TYR A 77 0.04 -18.32 -9.47
C TYR A 77 0.52 -17.89 -10.87
N GLY A 78 1.65 -17.19 -10.89
CA GLY A 78 2.28 -16.73 -12.14
C GLY A 78 1.48 -15.67 -12.92
N LYS A 79 0.57 -14.97 -12.24
CA LYS A 79 -0.20 -13.85 -12.78
C LYS A 79 0.10 -12.56 -11.98
N PRO A 80 -0.04 -11.37 -12.58
CA PRO A 80 -0.01 -10.13 -11.83
C PRO A 80 -1.09 -10.12 -10.72
N PRO A 81 -0.78 -9.55 -9.55
CA PRO A 81 0.45 -8.88 -9.15
C PRO A 81 1.55 -9.82 -8.62
N HIS A 82 1.34 -11.14 -8.65
CA HIS A 82 2.19 -12.15 -8.01
C HIS A 82 3.40 -12.57 -8.86
N ILE A 83 3.71 -11.84 -9.91
CA ILE A 83 4.97 -11.93 -10.64
C ILE A 83 5.77 -10.66 -10.39
N VAL A 84 7.07 -10.81 -10.08
CA VAL A 84 7.97 -9.71 -9.75
C VAL A 84 9.31 -9.85 -10.47
N GLY A 85 10.13 -8.83 -10.41
CA GLY A 85 11.49 -8.85 -10.95
C GLY A 85 11.53 -9.12 -12.46
N GLU A 86 12.45 -9.99 -12.91
CA GLU A 86 12.62 -10.34 -14.33
C GLU A 86 11.35 -10.94 -14.94
N ALA A 87 10.63 -11.78 -14.19
CA ALA A 87 9.40 -12.40 -14.68
C ALA A 87 8.30 -11.37 -15.01
N LEU A 88 8.20 -10.31 -14.21
CA LEU A 88 7.28 -9.19 -14.48
C LEU A 88 7.70 -8.44 -15.75
N LEU A 89 9.00 -8.15 -15.89
CA LEU A 89 9.52 -7.45 -17.07
C LEU A 89 9.28 -8.23 -18.37
N ASP A 90 9.47 -9.55 -18.31
CA ASP A 90 9.23 -10.44 -19.44
C ASP A 90 7.72 -10.55 -19.74
N TYR A 91 6.86 -10.66 -18.71
CA TYR A 91 5.41 -10.76 -18.85
C TYR A 91 4.81 -9.56 -19.58
N TYR A 92 5.23 -8.34 -19.22
CA TYR A 92 4.76 -7.11 -19.87
C TYR A 92 5.59 -6.71 -21.10
N GLY A 93 6.71 -7.39 -21.38
CA GLY A 93 7.59 -7.08 -22.52
C GLY A 93 8.30 -5.73 -22.39
N ILE A 94 8.61 -5.31 -21.18
CA ILE A 94 9.22 -3.99 -20.86
C ILE A 94 10.71 -4.08 -20.52
N LYS A 95 11.29 -5.28 -20.58
CA LYS A 95 12.72 -5.50 -20.31
C LYS A 95 13.59 -4.67 -21.28
N GLY A 96 14.62 -4.04 -20.74
CA GLY A 96 15.50 -3.12 -21.47
C GLY A 96 15.05 -1.65 -21.42
N ASN A 97 13.82 -1.38 -21.01
CA ASN A 97 13.37 -0.01 -20.75
C ASN A 97 13.66 0.37 -19.29
N LYS A 98 14.81 0.99 -19.05
CA LYS A 98 15.31 1.31 -17.70
C LYS A 98 14.32 2.07 -16.82
N ARG A 99 13.49 2.97 -17.40
CA ARG A 99 12.49 3.74 -16.68
C ARG A 99 11.37 2.82 -16.16
N LEU A 100 10.87 1.93 -17.00
CA LEU A 100 9.82 1.00 -16.65
C LEU A 100 10.34 -0.10 -15.73
N GLU A 101 11.56 -0.58 -15.95
CA GLU A 101 12.23 -1.49 -15.02
C GLU A 101 12.32 -0.87 -13.61
N TYR A 102 12.76 0.40 -13.52
CA TYR A 102 12.82 1.13 -12.25
C TYR A 102 11.44 1.36 -11.63
N ALA A 103 10.43 1.67 -12.44
CA ALA A 103 9.08 1.91 -11.95
C ALA A 103 8.43 0.63 -11.41
N TYR A 104 8.56 -0.50 -12.10
CA TYR A 104 7.73 -1.68 -11.85
C TYR A 104 8.47 -2.87 -11.25
N SER A 105 9.79 -2.80 -11.07
CA SER A 105 10.55 -3.96 -10.57
C SER A 105 11.70 -3.58 -9.65
N CYS A 106 12.23 -4.58 -8.95
CA CYS A 106 13.45 -4.46 -8.14
C CYS A 106 14.74 -4.71 -8.95
N VAL A 107 14.62 -5.05 -10.23
CA VAL A 107 15.78 -5.41 -11.07
C VAL A 107 16.70 -4.22 -11.27
N ASN A 108 17.98 -4.40 -10.98
CA ASN A 108 19.00 -3.33 -11.05
C ASN A 108 18.60 -2.03 -10.32
N PHE A 109 17.82 -2.16 -9.24
CA PHE A 109 17.20 -1.02 -8.54
C PHE A 109 18.19 0.09 -8.20
N GLU A 110 19.32 -0.23 -7.54
CA GLU A 110 20.33 0.77 -7.14
C GLU A 110 20.84 1.58 -8.32
N LYS A 111 21.25 0.87 -9.38
CA LYS A 111 21.76 1.49 -10.60
C LYS A 111 20.72 2.37 -11.30
N HIS A 112 19.46 1.95 -11.30
CA HIS A 112 18.38 2.75 -11.87
C HIS A 112 18.05 3.95 -10.99
N ALA A 113 18.00 3.77 -9.66
CA ALA A 113 17.72 4.82 -8.70
C ALA A 113 18.77 5.96 -8.75
N GLU A 114 20.05 5.64 -8.95
CA GLU A 114 21.11 6.65 -9.15
C GLU A 114 20.83 7.59 -10.34
N VAL A 115 20.20 7.09 -11.39
CA VAL A 115 19.90 7.84 -12.62
C VAL A 115 18.50 8.49 -12.55
N MET A 116 17.49 7.73 -12.13
CA MET A 116 16.08 8.16 -12.15
C MET A 116 15.70 9.00 -10.94
N GLY A 117 16.43 8.88 -9.83
CA GLY A 117 16.18 9.61 -8.59
C GLY A 117 14.98 9.09 -7.80
N LYS A 118 14.39 9.96 -7.01
CA LYS A 118 13.24 9.66 -6.15
C LYS A 118 11.93 9.63 -6.93
N VAL A 119 10.91 9.01 -6.33
CA VAL A 119 9.55 8.90 -6.86
C VAL A 119 8.54 9.48 -5.86
N GLY A 120 7.32 9.78 -6.31
CA GLY A 120 6.26 10.31 -5.47
C GLY A 120 6.49 11.76 -5.03
N GLY A 121 6.01 12.07 -3.83
CA GLY A 121 6.02 13.41 -3.24
C GLY A 121 4.78 14.23 -3.62
N PHE A 122 4.05 14.72 -2.61
CA PHE A 122 2.77 15.39 -2.82
C PHE A 122 2.88 16.69 -3.65
N ALA A 123 4.00 17.41 -3.55
CA ALA A 123 4.23 18.59 -4.38
C ALA A 123 4.39 18.26 -5.87
N GLN A 124 4.97 17.12 -6.19
CA GLN A 124 5.08 16.61 -7.56
C GLN A 124 3.78 15.99 -8.04
N ILE A 125 3.10 15.22 -7.17
CA ILE A 125 1.78 14.63 -7.47
C ILE A 125 0.79 15.74 -7.81
N LYS A 126 0.73 16.82 -7.02
CA LYS A 126 -0.13 17.98 -7.28
C LYS A 126 0.11 18.57 -8.68
N THR A 127 1.36 18.75 -9.08
CA THR A 127 1.69 19.25 -10.41
C THR A 127 1.16 18.33 -11.52
N VAL A 128 1.29 17.01 -11.35
CA VAL A 128 0.78 16.03 -12.33
C VAL A 128 -0.74 16.00 -12.35
N VAL A 129 -1.39 16.00 -11.19
CA VAL A 129 -2.86 16.01 -11.09
C VAL A 129 -3.45 17.26 -11.74
N ASP A 130 -2.89 18.45 -11.43
CA ASP A 130 -3.33 19.71 -12.04
C ASP A 130 -3.15 19.69 -13.58
N TYR A 131 -2.03 19.16 -14.05
CA TYR A 131 -1.78 18.99 -15.48
C TYR A 131 -2.80 18.05 -16.15
N LEU A 132 -3.09 16.89 -15.52
CA LEU A 132 -4.03 15.91 -16.06
C LEU A 132 -5.47 16.44 -16.07
N ARG A 133 -5.86 17.19 -15.03
CA ARG A 133 -7.16 17.86 -14.95
C ARG A 133 -7.32 18.95 -16.00
N SER A 134 -6.35 19.85 -16.09
CA SER A 134 -6.39 20.99 -17.04
C SER A 134 -6.43 20.55 -18.50
N ASN A 135 -5.78 19.43 -18.85
CA ASN A 135 -5.76 18.90 -20.21
C ASN A 135 -6.99 18.08 -20.61
N PHE A 136 -7.77 17.59 -19.64
CA PHE A 136 -8.96 16.78 -19.92
C PHE A 136 -10.27 17.53 -19.64
N GLY A 137 -10.26 18.42 -18.64
CA GLY A 137 -11.38 19.16 -18.12
C GLY A 137 -11.62 18.83 -16.64
N GLU A 138 -11.60 19.86 -15.79
CA GLU A 138 -11.76 19.68 -14.34
C GLU A 138 -13.12 19.05 -14.00
N GLU A 139 -14.18 19.51 -14.67
CA GLU A 139 -15.57 19.03 -14.50
C GLU A 139 -15.80 17.58 -14.98
N LYS A 140 -14.80 16.98 -15.63
CA LYS A 140 -14.81 15.60 -16.16
C LYS A 140 -13.80 14.70 -15.47
N THR A 141 -13.08 15.23 -14.48
CA THR A 141 -11.98 14.50 -13.82
C THR A 141 -12.21 14.40 -12.32
N LEU A 142 -12.24 13.18 -11.79
CA LEU A 142 -12.26 12.90 -10.36
C LEU A 142 -10.88 12.38 -9.92
N LEU A 143 -10.46 12.73 -8.69
CA LEU A 143 -9.34 12.14 -7.99
C LEU A 143 -9.83 11.32 -6.80
N LEU A 144 -9.58 10.02 -6.82
CA LEU A 144 -9.94 9.08 -5.78
C LEU A 144 -8.72 8.72 -4.94
N ASP A 145 -8.90 8.64 -3.62
CA ASP A 145 -7.91 8.13 -2.67
C ASP A 145 -8.38 6.80 -2.07
N GLY A 146 -7.66 5.74 -2.37
CA GLY A 146 -7.98 4.36 -1.95
C GLY A 146 -7.67 4.06 -0.48
N GLY A 147 -7.32 5.05 0.35
CA GLY A 147 -7.01 4.90 1.77
C GLY A 147 -5.54 4.62 2.05
N ASP A 148 -5.24 4.40 3.33
CA ASP A 148 -3.87 4.30 3.86
C ASP A 148 -3.04 5.58 3.64
N THR A 149 -3.71 6.72 3.77
CA THR A 149 -3.08 8.01 3.51
C THR A 149 -2.62 8.71 4.78
N TRP A 150 -3.33 8.54 5.93
CA TRP A 150 -3.06 9.34 7.14
C TRP A 150 -2.02 8.75 8.09
N GLN A 151 -1.42 7.61 7.78
CA GLN A 151 -0.47 6.91 8.66
C GLN A 151 0.78 6.46 7.87
N GLY A 152 1.97 6.47 8.52
CA GLY A 152 3.23 5.93 7.98
C GLY A 152 4.42 6.89 8.05
N SER A 153 4.27 8.07 8.66
CA SER A 153 5.36 9.02 8.91
C SER A 153 5.32 9.58 10.33
N ALA A 154 6.44 10.15 10.78
CA ALA A 154 6.50 10.86 12.05
C ALA A 154 5.53 12.05 12.09
N THR A 155 5.47 12.83 11.02
CA THR A 155 4.60 14.02 10.96
C THR A 155 3.14 13.61 11.12
N ALA A 156 2.68 12.60 10.42
CA ALA A 156 1.31 12.10 10.54
C ALA A 156 1.00 11.55 11.94
N LEU A 157 1.95 10.82 12.56
CA LEU A 157 1.78 10.35 13.93
C LEU A 157 1.62 11.52 14.91
N TYR A 158 2.45 12.56 14.78
CA TYR A 158 2.44 13.72 15.70
C TYR A 158 1.24 14.64 15.47
N THR A 159 0.80 14.80 14.24
CA THR A 159 -0.38 15.62 13.88
C THR A 159 -1.69 14.83 13.94
N ARG A 160 -1.63 13.53 14.23
CA ARG A 160 -2.79 12.61 14.22
C ARG A 160 -3.50 12.58 12.87
N GLY A 161 -2.71 12.57 11.77
CA GLY A 161 -3.19 12.52 10.40
C GLY A 161 -3.61 13.87 9.80
N LYS A 162 -3.63 14.96 10.58
CA LYS A 162 -4.09 16.28 10.10
C LYS A 162 -3.21 16.89 9.02
N ASP A 163 -1.92 16.58 9.02
CA ASP A 163 -1.01 16.95 7.95
C ASP A 163 -1.43 16.38 6.59
N MET A 164 -1.92 15.14 6.61
CA MET A 164 -2.38 14.48 5.38
C MET A 164 -3.76 14.95 4.95
N VAL A 165 -4.67 15.22 5.89
CA VAL A 165 -5.98 15.83 5.58
C VAL A 165 -5.80 17.14 4.82
N GLY A 166 -4.95 18.05 5.34
CA GLY A 166 -4.67 19.30 4.62
C GLY A 166 -3.95 19.11 3.30
N ALA A 167 -3.07 18.10 3.18
CA ALA A 167 -2.42 17.77 1.91
C ALA A 167 -3.42 17.20 0.88
N MET A 168 -4.37 16.36 1.30
CA MET A 168 -5.44 15.84 0.45
C MET A 168 -6.37 16.95 -0.04
N ASN A 169 -6.75 17.91 0.84
CA ASN A 169 -7.55 19.07 0.48
C ASN A 169 -6.83 19.92 -0.59
N LEU A 170 -5.55 20.24 -0.37
CA LEU A 170 -4.75 20.96 -1.37
C LEU A 170 -4.57 20.18 -2.68
N LEU A 171 -4.44 18.86 -2.61
CA LEU A 171 -4.33 18.00 -3.79
C LEU A 171 -5.64 18.01 -4.59
N GLY A 172 -6.75 18.25 -3.91
CA GLY A 172 -8.10 18.22 -4.48
C GLY A 172 -8.60 16.79 -4.65
N VAL A 173 -8.45 15.96 -3.61
CA VAL A 173 -9.10 14.65 -3.56
C VAL A 173 -10.60 14.85 -3.50
N ASP A 174 -11.35 14.13 -4.33
CA ASP A 174 -12.80 14.24 -4.41
C ASP A 174 -13.51 13.20 -3.53
N ILE A 175 -12.94 11.99 -3.42
CA ILE A 175 -13.53 10.86 -2.69
C ILE A 175 -12.40 10.04 -2.05
N ALA A 176 -12.60 9.58 -0.82
CA ALA A 176 -11.67 8.74 -0.06
C ALA A 176 -12.37 7.57 0.64
N VAL A 177 -11.62 6.51 0.89
CA VAL A 177 -11.96 5.38 1.78
C VAL A 177 -10.86 5.22 2.84
N GLY A 178 -10.96 4.25 3.76
CA GLY A 178 -9.96 4.13 4.83
C GLY A 178 -9.60 2.72 5.24
N HIS A 179 -8.43 2.64 5.92
CA HIS A 179 -7.88 1.48 6.63
C HIS A 179 -6.99 1.92 7.80
N TRP A 180 -5.74 2.37 7.57
CA TRP A 180 -4.87 2.89 8.65
C TRP A 180 -5.32 4.26 9.15
N GLU A 181 -6.28 4.92 8.52
CA GLU A 181 -7.05 6.03 9.07
C GLU A 181 -7.68 5.64 10.41
N PHE A 182 -8.12 4.38 10.52
CA PHE A 182 -8.73 3.81 11.73
C PHE A 182 -7.73 3.41 12.83
N THR A 183 -6.44 3.71 12.66
CA THR A 183 -5.44 3.55 13.72
C THR A 183 -5.60 4.59 14.83
N TYR A 184 -6.19 5.73 14.52
CA TYR A 184 -6.50 6.79 15.46
C TYR A 184 -7.77 6.46 16.27
N LYS A 185 -8.09 7.28 17.28
CA LYS A 185 -9.35 7.12 18.02
C LYS A 185 -10.53 7.60 17.20
N ALA A 186 -11.72 7.06 17.47
CA ALA A 186 -12.93 7.39 16.74
C ALA A 186 -13.20 8.90 16.65
N GLU A 187 -13.04 9.64 17.77
CA GLU A 187 -13.21 11.10 17.79
C GLU A 187 -12.20 11.85 16.90
N GLU A 188 -10.94 11.36 16.81
CA GLU A 188 -9.91 11.95 15.96
C GLU A 188 -10.22 11.69 14.47
N ILE A 189 -10.68 10.47 14.14
CA ILE A 189 -11.09 10.07 12.80
C ILE A 189 -12.26 10.92 12.32
N LEU A 190 -13.31 11.05 13.12
CA LEU A 190 -14.48 11.85 12.79
C LEU A 190 -14.13 13.34 12.65
N SER A 191 -13.20 13.86 13.49
CA SER A 191 -12.68 15.22 13.34
C SER A 191 -11.93 15.40 12.01
N ASN A 192 -11.08 14.44 11.64
CA ASN A 192 -10.33 14.47 10.40
C ASN A 192 -11.24 14.39 9.17
N ILE A 193 -12.26 13.52 9.20
CA ILE A 193 -13.27 13.41 8.13
C ILE A 193 -14.06 14.73 7.99
N LYS A 194 -14.38 15.40 9.09
CA LYS A 194 -15.06 16.70 9.06
C LYS A 194 -14.19 17.81 8.45
N ASP A 195 -12.87 17.76 8.67
CA ASP A 195 -11.91 18.72 8.13
C ASP A 195 -11.49 18.39 6.68
N LEU A 196 -11.86 17.20 6.17
CA LEU A 196 -11.57 16.73 4.82
C LEU A 196 -12.59 17.29 3.82
N ASP A 197 -12.11 17.88 2.72
CA ASP A 197 -12.98 18.38 1.63
C ASP A 197 -13.53 17.22 0.77
N ALA A 198 -12.85 16.07 0.74
CA ALA A 198 -13.31 14.87 0.02
C ALA A 198 -14.48 14.19 0.73
N GLU A 199 -15.38 13.55 -0.04
CA GLU A 199 -16.37 12.65 0.54
C GLU A 199 -15.70 11.36 1.02
N PHE A 200 -15.83 11.05 2.33
CA PHE A 200 -15.36 9.78 2.89
C PHE A 200 -16.47 8.73 2.80
N LEU A 201 -16.20 7.62 2.12
CA LEU A 201 -17.19 6.58 1.84
C LEU A 201 -16.81 5.23 2.46
N ALA A 202 -17.80 4.51 3.01
CA ALA A 202 -17.64 3.12 3.41
C ALA A 202 -18.99 2.40 3.53
N GLN A 203 -19.31 1.49 2.61
CA GLN A 203 -20.52 0.68 2.63
C GLN A 203 -20.46 -0.49 3.63
N ASN A 204 -19.28 -0.80 4.13
CA ASN A 204 -19.01 -2.01 4.91
C ASN A 204 -18.61 -1.74 6.37
N ILE A 205 -18.86 -0.54 6.87
CA ILE A 205 -18.67 -0.17 8.28
C ILE A 205 -20.02 0.11 8.93
N PHE A 206 -20.30 -0.59 10.02
CA PHE A 206 -21.56 -0.45 10.75
C PHE A 206 -21.29 -0.10 12.21
N VAL A 207 -22.17 0.71 12.78
CA VAL A 207 -22.23 0.96 14.23
C VAL A 207 -22.87 -0.25 14.90
N LYS A 208 -22.30 -0.72 16.01
CA LYS A 208 -22.86 -1.82 16.80
C LYS A 208 -24.22 -1.45 17.38
N GLU A 209 -25.11 -2.42 17.51
CA GLU A 209 -26.47 -2.20 18.03
C GLU A 209 -26.46 -1.60 19.45
N ASP A 210 -25.58 -2.09 20.33
CA ASP A 210 -25.44 -1.55 21.69
C ASP A 210 -24.94 -0.10 21.69
N ALA A 211 -24.01 0.23 20.81
CA ALA A 211 -23.50 1.58 20.66
C ALA A 211 -24.58 2.54 20.10
N LEU A 212 -25.40 2.08 19.12
CA LEU A 212 -26.56 2.87 18.63
C LEU A 212 -27.56 3.13 19.75
N MET A 213 -27.88 2.14 20.58
CA MET A 213 -28.74 2.32 21.75
C MET A 213 -28.19 3.32 22.77
N ASP A 214 -26.86 3.39 22.88
CA ASP A 214 -26.15 4.35 23.74
C ASP A 214 -25.95 5.74 23.09
N GLY A 215 -26.47 5.93 21.85
CA GLY A 215 -26.48 7.21 21.15
C GLY A 215 -25.24 7.48 20.30
N ALA A 216 -24.49 6.44 19.90
CA ALA A 216 -23.40 6.60 18.93
C ALA A 216 -23.96 7.08 17.57
N ALA A 217 -23.28 8.03 16.95
CA ALA A 217 -23.68 8.57 15.66
C ALA A 217 -23.49 7.56 14.53
N ALA A 218 -24.51 7.46 13.67
CA ALA A 218 -24.47 6.73 12.41
C ALA A 218 -24.80 7.66 11.25
N TYR A 219 -24.37 7.29 10.05
CA TYR A 219 -24.82 7.95 8.82
C TYR A 219 -26.31 7.68 8.57
N ASP A 220 -26.71 6.44 8.79
CA ASP A 220 -28.09 5.99 8.71
C ASP A 220 -28.39 5.07 9.92
N GLU A 221 -29.26 5.53 10.81
CA GLU A 221 -29.62 4.81 12.04
C GLU A 221 -30.44 3.55 11.76
N ASP A 222 -31.25 3.53 10.71
CA ASP A 222 -32.12 2.40 10.37
C ASP A 222 -31.31 1.18 9.88
N SER A 223 -30.32 1.40 9.05
CA SER A 223 -29.39 0.36 8.57
C SER A 223 -28.19 0.13 9.48
N GLY A 224 -27.90 1.07 10.38
CA GLY A 224 -26.70 1.09 11.21
C GLY A 224 -25.40 1.44 10.45
N LEU A 225 -25.47 1.94 9.22
CA LEU A 225 -24.30 2.39 8.46
C LEU A 225 -23.58 3.52 9.18
N ALA A 226 -22.28 3.35 9.43
CA ALA A 226 -21.46 4.36 10.10
C ALA A 226 -21.10 5.53 9.18
N PHE A 227 -20.93 5.29 7.88
CA PHE A 227 -20.52 6.26 6.87
C PHE A 227 -21.38 6.15 5.62
N LYS A 228 -21.36 7.21 4.80
CA LYS A 228 -22.04 7.25 3.50
C LYS A 228 -21.53 6.09 2.61
N PRO A 229 -22.42 5.22 2.08
CA PRO A 229 -21.97 4.03 1.35
C PRO A 229 -21.49 4.33 -0.08
N TYR A 230 -22.12 5.30 -0.76
CA TYR A 230 -21.79 5.68 -2.14
C TYR A 230 -22.10 7.15 -2.40
N THR A 231 -21.62 7.65 -3.52
CA THR A 231 -22.00 8.98 -4.03
C THR A 231 -22.18 8.95 -5.54
N ILE A 232 -22.96 9.91 -6.05
CA ILE A 232 -23.13 10.13 -7.49
C ILE A 232 -22.38 11.39 -7.89
N LYS A 233 -21.53 11.30 -8.90
CA LYS A 233 -20.81 12.43 -9.47
C LYS A 233 -21.21 12.66 -10.92
N MET A 234 -21.45 13.92 -11.25
CA MET A 234 -21.59 14.33 -12.65
C MET A 234 -20.22 14.65 -13.23
N MET A 235 -19.79 13.87 -14.21
CA MET A 235 -18.54 14.07 -14.96
C MET A 235 -18.90 14.59 -16.37
N GLY A 236 -18.98 15.91 -16.51
CA GLY A 236 -19.61 16.52 -17.68
C GLY A 236 -21.11 16.14 -17.74
N THR A 237 -21.50 15.37 -18.75
CA THR A 237 -22.86 14.85 -18.90
C THR A 237 -23.06 13.44 -18.37
N SER A 238 -22.00 12.76 -17.94
CA SER A 238 -22.02 11.37 -17.49
C SER A 238 -22.27 11.29 -15.99
N ARG A 239 -23.16 10.38 -15.59
CA ARG A 239 -23.55 10.12 -14.20
C ARG A 239 -22.78 8.90 -13.68
N VAL A 240 -21.82 9.09 -12.80
CA VAL A 240 -20.95 8.03 -12.29
C VAL A 240 -21.22 7.80 -10.81
N ALA A 241 -21.54 6.55 -10.45
CA ALA A 241 -21.66 6.11 -9.06
C ALA A 241 -20.29 5.65 -8.54
N ILE A 242 -19.91 6.12 -7.35
CA ILE A 242 -18.71 5.67 -6.64
C ILE A 242 -19.15 5.05 -5.32
N ILE A 243 -18.88 3.75 -5.13
CA ILE A 243 -19.12 3.01 -3.89
C ILE A 243 -17.82 2.94 -3.10
N GLY A 244 -17.86 3.21 -1.78
CA GLY A 244 -16.71 3.07 -0.91
C GLY A 244 -16.65 1.72 -0.22
N GLN A 245 -15.47 1.08 -0.22
CA GLN A 245 -15.18 -0.18 0.47
C GLN A 245 -13.93 -0.01 1.32
N ALA A 246 -14.09 0.15 2.63
CA ALA A 246 -12.98 0.21 3.58
C ALA A 246 -12.38 -1.18 3.83
N PHE A 247 -11.18 -1.21 4.40
CA PHE A 247 -10.52 -2.49 4.73
C PHE A 247 -11.38 -3.36 5.66
N PRO A 248 -11.74 -4.57 5.25
CA PRO A 248 -12.74 -5.37 5.95
C PRO A 248 -12.25 -5.98 7.27
N TYR A 249 -10.92 -6.08 7.46
CA TYR A 249 -10.29 -6.67 8.65
C TYR A 249 -9.60 -5.62 9.53
N THR A 250 -10.09 -4.39 9.53
CA THR A 250 -9.52 -3.24 10.26
C THR A 250 -9.28 -3.56 11.75
N THR A 251 -10.19 -4.26 12.41
CA THR A 251 -10.07 -4.61 13.84
C THR A 251 -9.07 -5.73 14.15
N ILE A 252 -8.53 -6.40 13.12
CA ILE A 252 -7.42 -7.34 13.26
C ILE A 252 -6.09 -6.58 13.16
N ALA A 253 -6.02 -5.57 12.29
CA ALA A 253 -4.84 -4.72 12.09
C ALA A 253 -4.73 -3.61 13.13
N ASN A 254 -5.85 -3.07 13.62
CA ASN A 254 -5.91 -1.94 14.55
C ASN A 254 -6.58 -2.33 15.86
N PRO A 255 -6.15 -1.74 17.00
CA PRO A 255 -6.77 -2.01 18.29
C PRO A 255 -8.26 -1.63 18.34
N GLN A 256 -9.13 -2.60 18.55
CA GLN A 256 -10.60 -2.37 18.70
C GLN A 256 -10.94 -1.29 19.74
N ARG A 257 -10.10 -1.12 20.78
CA ARG A 257 -10.28 -0.10 21.81
C ARG A 257 -10.21 1.35 21.28
N ASN A 258 -9.65 1.57 20.10
CA ASN A 258 -9.60 2.90 19.47
C ASN A 258 -10.89 3.22 18.73
N ILE A 259 -11.59 2.19 18.25
CA ILE A 259 -12.82 2.28 17.46
C ILE A 259 -13.86 1.27 17.99
N PRO A 260 -14.25 1.38 19.28
CA PRO A 260 -15.02 0.33 19.96
C PRO A 260 -16.41 0.11 19.36
N ASP A 261 -17.00 1.14 18.75
CA ASP A 261 -18.41 1.16 18.33
C ASP A 261 -18.64 0.64 16.91
N TRP A 262 -17.56 0.41 16.14
CA TRP A 262 -17.66 0.04 14.73
C TRP A 262 -17.33 -1.43 14.47
N THR A 263 -18.02 -2.00 13.48
CA THR A 263 -17.76 -3.32 12.90
C THR A 263 -17.43 -3.19 11.43
N PHE A 264 -16.62 -4.13 10.93
CA PHE A 264 -16.10 -4.17 9.57
C PHE A 264 -16.34 -5.55 8.97
N GLY A 265 -16.42 -5.64 7.66
CA GLY A 265 -16.55 -6.91 6.95
C GLY A 265 -16.44 -6.74 5.44
N ILE A 266 -16.36 -7.84 4.70
CA ILE A 266 -16.35 -7.80 3.23
C ILE A 266 -17.73 -7.42 2.70
N LYS A 267 -18.81 -8.00 3.28
CA LYS A 267 -20.20 -7.59 3.03
C LYS A 267 -20.61 -7.68 1.56
N THR A 268 -20.44 -8.86 0.95
CA THR A 268 -20.74 -9.07 -0.48
C THR A 268 -22.22 -9.03 -0.81
N ASP A 269 -23.08 -9.51 0.08
CA ASP A 269 -24.54 -9.52 -0.12
C ASP A 269 -25.07 -8.10 -0.03
N GLU A 270 -24.67 -7.35 1.00
CA GLU A 270 -25.01 -5.93 1.15
C GLU A 270 -24.45 -5.08 -0.01
N MET A 271 -23.25 -5.42 -0.52
CA MET A 271 -22.68 -4.77 -1.70
C MET A 271 -23.54 -5.04 -2.95
N GLN A 272 -24.02 -6.27 -3.15
CA GLN A 272 -24.91 -6.59 -4.29
C GLN A 272 -26.23 -5.85 -4.19
N GLU A 273 -26.87 -5.84 -3.01
CA GLU A 273 -28.10 -5.10 -2.77
C GLU A 273 -27.92 -3.60 -3.05
N LEU A 274 -26.78 -3.03 -2.60
CA LEU A 274 -26.46 -1.62 -2.85
C LEU A 274 -26.25 -1.34 -4.35
N VAL A 275 -25.56 -2.22 -5.08
CA VAL A 275 -25.38 -2.09 -6.54
C VAL A 275 -26.72 -2.13 -7.27
N ASP A 276 -27.62 -3.02 -6.86
CA ASP A 276 -28.93 -3.15 -7.48
C ASP A 276 -29.81 -1.93 -7.19
N LEU A 277 -29.80 -1.42 -5.97
CA LEU A 277 -30.46 -0.17 -5.56
C LEU A 277 -29.95 1.02 -6.40
N ILE A 278 -28.64 1.20 -6.51
CA ILE A 278 -28.02 2.27 -7.29
C ILE A 278 -28.47 2.20 -8.75
N LYS A 279 -28.52 1.01 -9.36
CA LYS A 279 -28.99 0.84 -10.75
C LYS A 279 -30.46 1.21 -10.94
N GLU A 280 -31.31 0.83 -9.99
CA GLU A 280 -32.76 1.08 -10.06
C GLU A 280 -33.08 2.55 -9.85
N GLU A 281 -32.53 3.15 -8.79
CA GLU A 281 -32.91 4.50 -8.36
C GLU A 281 -32.08 5.58 -9.05
N GLU A 282 -30.75 5.41 -9.11
CA GLU A 282 -29.83 6.44 -9.59
C GLU A 282 -29.54 6.36 -11.08
N LYS A 283 -29.70 5.18 -11.69
CA LYS A 283 -29.48 4.91 -13.12
C LYS A 283 -28.16 5.50 -13.64
N PRO A 284 -27.02 5.16 -13.02
CA PRO A 284 -25.74 5.70 -13.42
C PRO A 284 -25.28 5.12 -14.76
N ASP A 285 -24.43 5.87 -15.46
CA ASP A 285 -23.77 5.45 -16.70
C ASP A 285 -22.58 4.51 -16.44
N ALA A 286 -22.02 4.57 -15.20
CA ALA A 286 -20.94 3.72 -14.72
C ALA A 286 -21.02 3.55 -13.21
N ILE A 287 -20.58 2.37 -12.70
CA ILE A 287 -20.44 2.07 -11.27
C ILE A 287 -18.99 1.69 -10.98
N ILE A 288 -18.34 2.47 -10.14
CA ILE A 288 -16.96 2.27 -9.69
C ILE A 288 -16.96 1.94 -8.20
N CYS A 289 -16.23 0.91 -7.80
CA CYS A 289 -15.94 0.65 -6.39
C CYS A 289 -14.54 1.17 -6.07
N LEU A 290 -14.42 2.11 -5.14
CA LEU A 290 -13.16 2.52 -4.54
C LEU A 290 -12.91 1.62 -3.34
N SER A 291 -11.89 0.76 -3.40
CA SER A 291 -11.72 -0.37 -2.49
C SER A 291 -10.37 -0.39 -1.79
N HIS A 292 -10.38 -0.74 -0.51
CA HIS A 292 -9.17 -1.06 0.25
C HIS A 292 -9.10 -2.54 0.68
N ASN A 293 -9.74 -3.45 -0.04
CA ASN A 293 -9.77 -4.87 0.33
C ASN A 293 -8.45 -5.61 0.14
N GLY A 294 -7.66 -5.19 -0.85
CA GLY A 294 -6.52 -5.91 -1.40
C GLY A 294 -6.85 -6.65 -2.69
N PHE A 295 -5.84 -6.84 -3.54
CA PHE A 295 -6.02 -7.22 -4.95
C PHE A 295 -6.75 -8.55 -5.16
N ASP A 296 -6.35 -9.61 -4.42
CA ASP A 296 -6.97 -10.94 -4.56
C ASP A 296 -8.41 -10.96 -4.01
N VAL A 297 -8.66 -10.20 -2.94
CA VAL A 297 -10.01 -10.01 -2.37
C VAL A 297 -10.90 -9.28 -3.36
N ASP A 298 -10.39 -8.22 -4.00
CA ASP A 298 -11.09 -7.46 -5.03
C ASP A 298 -11.40 -8.31 -6.27
N GLN A 299 -10.49 -9.17 -6.69
CA GLN A 299 -10.76 -10.12 -7.78
C GLN A 299 -11.89 -11.10 -7.41
N LYS A 300 -11.91 -11.60 -6.17
CA LYS A 300 -13.00 -12.45 -5.71
C LYS A 300 -14.31 -11.68 -5.58
N MET A 301 -14.29 -10.45 -5.07
CA MET A 301 -15.47 -9.57 -5.02
C MET A 301 -16.00 -9.31 -6.43
N ALA A 302 -15.14 -8.96 -7.39
CA ALA A 302 -15.51 -8.78 -8.80
C ALA A 302 -16.15 -10.02 -9.43
N LYS A 303 -15.82 -11.23 -8.93
CA LYS A 303 -16.40 -12.50 -9.41
C LYS A 303 -17.81 -12.77 -8.85
N VAL A 304 -18.06 -12.37 -7.58
CA VAL A 304 -19.31 -12.72 -6.88
C VAL A 304 -20.32 -11.59 -6.88
N VAL A 305 -19.89 -10.33 -6.94
CA VAL A 305 -20.75 -9.16 -7.07
C VAL A 305 -20.86 -8.75 -8.53
N SER A 306 -22.09 -8.55 -9.01
CA SER A 306 -22.38 -8.23 -10.39
C SER A 306 -22.76 -6.76 -10.57
N GLY A 307 -22.28 -6.15 -11.65
CA GLY A 307 -22.74 -4.82 -12.04
C GLY A 307 -21.87 -3.67 -11.61
N ILE A 308 -20.71 -3.95 -11.03
CA ILE A 308 -19.62 -3.00 -10.88
C ILE A 308 -18.78 -3.05 -12.16
N ASP A 309 -18.43 -1.89 -12.73
CA ASP A 309 -17.62 -1.81 -13.94
C ASP A 309 -16.11 -1.88 -13.61
N PHE A 310 -15.67 -1.11 -12.60
CA PHE A 310 -14.27 -1.08 -12.14
C PHE A 310 -14.20 -1.15 -10.63
N ILE A 311 -13.16 -1.85 -10.13
CA ILE A 311 -12.70 -1.77 -8.75
C ILE A 311 -11.33 -1.09 -8.75
N MET A 312 -11.25 0.09 -8.15
CA MET A 312 -10.02 0.85 -7.94
C MET A 312 -9.49 0.47 -6.56
N GLY A 313 -8.56 -0.49 -6.53
CA GLY A 313 -8.13 -1.18 -5.31
C GLY A 313 -6.87 -0.60 -4.65
N GLY A 314 -6.67 -0.96 -3.38
CA GLY A 314 -5.53 -0.58 -2.54
C GLY A 314 -5.04 -1.74 -1.67
N HIS A 315 -4.41 -1.43 -0.53
CA HIS A 315 -3.98 -2.34 0.54
C HIS A 315 -2.77 -3.23 0.22
N THR A 316 -2.72 -3.88 -0.94
CA THR A 316 -1.61 -4.80 -1.26
C THR A 316 -0.36 -4.10 -1.79
N HIS A 317 -0.43 -2.78 -2.01
CA HIS A 317 0.66 -1.93 -2.50
C HIS A 317 1.19 -2.33 -3.88
N ASP A 318 0.42 -3.06 -4.67
CA ASP A 318 0.85 -3.56 -5.96
C ASP A 318 0.66 -2.50 -7.04
N GLY A 319 1.74 -2.11 -7.70
CA GLY A 319 1.67 -1.34 -8.94
C GLY A 319 1.32 -2.28 -10.10
N VAL A 320 0.03 -2.34 -10.48
CA VAL A 320 -0.45 -3.25 -11.54
C VAL A 320 -0.53 -2.50 -12.86
N PRO A 321 0.41 -2.75 -13.81
CA PRO A 321 0.52 -1.94 -15.05
C PRO A 321 -0.69 -2.01 -15.98
N GLN A 322 -1.54 -3.02 -15.85
CA GLN A 322 -2.76 -3.20 -16.65
C GLN A 322 -3.91 -3.66 -15.75
N GLU A 323 -5.11 -3.25 -16.08
CA GLU A 323 -6.34 -3.74 -15.45
C GLU A 323 -6.52 -5.25 -15.63
N VAL A 324 -7.10 -5.90 -14.64
CA VAL A 324 -7.41 -7.34 -14.67
C VAL A 324 -8.91 -7.55 -14.79
N GLY A 325 -9.37 -8.02 -15.95
CA GLY A 325 -10.78 -8.31 -16.20
C GLY A 325 -11.25 -9.61 -15.56
N VAL A 326 -12.24 -9.53 -14.67
CA VAL A 326 -12.87 -10.65 -13.97
C VAL A 326 -14.29 -10.85 -14.50
N LYS A 327 -14.61 -12.05 -14.98
CA LYS A 327 -15.96 -12.39 -15.45
C LYS A 327 -16.89 -12.70 -14.29
N ASN A 328 -18.12 -12.16 -14.34
CA ASN A 328 -19.20 -12.44 -13.41
C ASN A 328 -20.53 -12.60 -14.15
N ALA A 329 -21.66 -12.65 -13.44
CA ALA A 329 -22.97 -12.90 -14.03
C ALA A 329 -23.46 -11.76 -14.96
N SER A 330 -23.02 -10.50 -14.76
CA SER A 330 -23.43 -9.35 -15.57
C SER A 330 -22.44 -8.97 -16.68
N GLY A 331 -21.24 -9.56 -16.71
CA GLY A 331 -20.21 -9.22 -17.69
C GLY A 331 -18.79 -9.34 -17.19
N ILE A 332 -18.04 -8.23 -17.25
CA ILE A 332 -16.66 -8.15 -16.79
C ILE A 332 -16.54 -6.96 -15.87
N THR A 333 -16.02 -7.16 -14.66
CA THR A 333 -15.51 -6.12 -13.77
C THR A 333 -14.00 -6.05 -13.90
N TYR A 334 -13.44 -4.85 -14.03
CA TYR A 334 -12.00 -4.64 -14.13
C TYR A 334 -11.42 -4.22 -12.78
N VAL A 335 -10.37 -4.90 -12.34
CA VAL A 335 -9.67 -4.62 -11.07
C VAL A 335 -8.33 -3.95 -11.37
N CYS A 336 -8.07 -2.82 -10.69
CA CYS A 336 -6.88 -1.98 -10.83
C CYS A 336 -6.24 -1.76 -9.46
N ASN A 337 -4.93 -1.43 -9.42
CA ASN A 337 -4.26 -1.01 -8.19
C ASN A 337 -3.13 -0.01 -8.51
N ALA A 338 -2.99 1.05 -7.69
CA ALA A 338 -2.09 2.17 -7.93
C ALA A 338 -0.76 2.10 -7.15
N GLY A 339 -0.38 0.92 -6.66
CA GLY A 339 0.86 0.78 -5.90
C GLY A 339 0.78 1.46 -4.53
N SER A 340 1.85 2.15 -4.12
CA SER A 340 1.92 2.82 -2.82
C SER A 340 2.92 3.97 -2.78
N ASN A 341 3.03 4.64 -1.63
CA ASN A 341 4.00 5.71 -1.34
C ASN A 341 3.94 6.89 -2.35
N GLY A 342 2.79 7.09 -3.00
CA GLY A 342 2.62 8.12 -4.03
C GLY A 342 3.45 7.88 -5.30
N LYS A 343 3.97 6.67 -5.49
CA LYS A 343 4.82 6.32 -6.63
C LYS A 343 4.07 6.32 -7.95
N PHE A 344 2.76 6.05 -7.93
CA PHE A 344 1.92 5.93 -9.11
C PHE A 344 0.61 6.71 -8.98
N ILE A 345 0.03 7.02 -10.12
CA ILE A 345 -1.37 7.43 -10.28
C ILE A 345 -1.98 6.53 -11.37
N ASN A 346 -3.10 5.87 -11.08
CA ASN A 346 -3.94 5.29 -12.11
C ASN A 346 -4.67 6.41 -12.85
N VAL A 347 -4.69 6.32 -14.17
CA VAL A 347 -5.51 7.16 -15.04
C VAL A 347 -6.46 6.25 -15.81
N LEU A 348 -7.73 6.35 -15.53
CA LEU A 348 -8.80 5.61 -16.20
C LEU A 348 -9.66 6.60 -16.99
N ASP A 349 -9.56 6.55 -18.31
CA ASP A 349 -10.36 7.35 -19.25
C ASP A 349 -11.52 6.49 -19.76
N LEU A 350 -12.74 6.99 -19.62
CA LEU A 350 -13.98 6.32 -20.00
C LEU A 350 -14.63 6.99 -21.20
N ASP A 351 -14.99 6.22 -22.22
CA ASP A 351 -15.87 6.63 -23.30
C ASP A 351 -17.31 6.19 -22.96
N ILE A 352 -18.07 7.10 -22.36
CA ILE A 352 -19.44 6.86 -21.90
C ILE A 352 -20.40 7.38 -22.97
N GLN A 353 -21.23 6.48 -23.53
CA GLN A 353 -22.22 6.80 -24.56
C GLN A 353 -23.51 6.05 -24.30
N ASN A 354 -24.67 6.75 -24.45
CA ASN A 354 -25.98 6.17 -24.31
C ASN A 354 -26.20 5.41 -22.98
N GLY A 355 -25.78 6.00 -21.88
CA GLY A 355 -25.99 5.45 -20.54
C GLY A 355 -25.11 4.27 -20.18
N LYS A 356 -23.97 4.09 -20.81
CA LYS A 356 -23.01 3.01 -20.50
C LYS A 356 -21.59 3.27 -21.01
N ILE A 357 -20.62 2.60 -20.41
CA ILE A 357 -19.24 2.58 -20.88
C ILE A 357 -19.19 1.80 -22.20
N LYS A 358 -18.77 2.47 -23.26
CA LYS A 358 -18.54 1.87 -24.58
C LYS A 358 -17.13 1.33 -24.72
N ASP A 359 -16.16 2.08 -24.25
CA ASP A 359 -14.74 1.74 -24.29
C ASP A 359 -13.98 2.49 -23.17
N PHE A 360 -12.75 2.10 -22.87
CA PHE A 360 -11.92 2.77 -21.88
C PHE A 360 -10.43 2.64 -22.20
N LYS A 361 -9.62 3.53 -21.61
CA LYS A 361 -8.16 3.42 -21.55
C LYS A 361 -7.70 3.46 -20.10
N PHE A 362 -6.79 2.56 -19.75
CA PHE A 362 -6.16 2.50 -18.42
C PHE A 362 -4.65 2.74 -18.54
N THR A 363 -4.09 3.52 -17.63
CA THR A 363 -2.65 3.78 -17.54
C THR A 363 -2.23 3.87 -16.09
N LEU A 364 -1.28 3.05 -15.65
CA LEU A 364 -0.58 3.22 -14.38
C LEU A 364 0.63 4.13 -14.61
N LEU A 365 0.55 5.37 -14.14
CA LEU A 365 1.49 6.46 -14.44
C LEU A 365 2.50 6.62 -13.29
N PRO A 366 3.80 6.32 -13.49
CA PRO A 366 4.79 6.50 -12.44
C PRO A 366 5.18 7.97 -12.26
N ILE A 367 5.32 8.41 -11.00
CA ILE A 367 5.68 9.78 -10.61
C ILE A 367 7.18 9.85 -10.35
N PHE A 368 7.95 10.36 -11.32
CA PHE A 368 9.39 10.56 -11.21
C PHE A 368 9.70 11.97 -10.72
N SER A 369 10.00 12.12 -9.44
CA SER A 369 10.08 13.44 -8.77
C SER A 369 11.13 14.38 -9.36
N ASN A 370 12.22 13.86 -9.89
CA ASN A 370 13.32 14.67 -10.40
C ASN A 370 13.06 15.35 -11.76
N ILE A 371 11.97 14.98 -12.45
CA ILE A 371 11.55 15.59 -13.72
C ILE A 371 10.26 16.41 -13.60
N ILE A 372 9.68 16.46 -12.41
CA ILE A 372 8.44 17.19 -12.13
C ILE A 372 8.78 18.41 -11.26
N GLU A 373 8.35 19.60 -11.69
CA GLU A 373 8.45 20.80 -10.87
C GLU A 373 7.48 20.70 -9.68
N GLU A 374 7.97 21.04 -8.49
CA GLU A 374 7.15 21.03 -7.29
C GLU A 374 6.06 22.13 -7.35
N ASN A 375 4.81 21.76 -7.09
CA ASN A 375 3.75 22.74 -6.84
C ASN A 375 4.13 23.61 -5.63
N LYS A 376 4.10 24.92 -5.81
CA LYS A 376 4.63 25.87 -4.81
C LYS A 376 3.79 25.90 -3.52
N GLU A 377 2.49 25.84 -3.66
CA GLU A 377 1.55 25.87 -2.53
C GLU A 377 1.69 24.62 -1.68
N MET A 378 1.65 23.45 -2.30
CA MET A 378 1.85 22.17 -1.63
C MET A 378 3.25 22.08 -0.97
N LYS A 379 4.28 22.58 -1.63
CA LYS A 379 5.64 22.64 -1.07
C LYS A 379 5.71 23.47 0.20
N GLU A 380 5.10 24.66 0.22
CA GLU A 380 5.08 25.52 1.41
C GLU A 380 4.21 24.93 2.52
N TYR A 381 3.10 24.30 2.17
CA TYR A 381 2.30 23.54 3.13
C TYR A 381 3.12 22.43 3.80
N ILE A 382 3.79 21.58 3.03
CA ILE A 382 4.64 20.48 3.54
C ILE A 382 5.72 21.04 4.48
N LYS A 383 6.37 22.12 4.09
CA LYS A 383 7.38 22.78 4.93
C LYS A 383 6.78 23.27 6.24
N THR A 384 5.58 23.85 6.20
CA THR A 384 4.90 24.40 7.39
C THR A 384 4.51 23.30 8.38
N VAL A 385 3.88 22.22 7.92
CA VAL A 385 3.43 21.13 8.80
C VAL A 385 4.59 20.33 9.40
N ARG A 386 5.73 20.28 8.72
CA ARG A 386 6.95 19.59 9.19
C ARG A 386 7.84 20.49 10.06
N ALA A 387 7.71 21.81 9.98
CA ALA A 387 8.60 22.76 10.66
C ALA A 387 8.74 22.52 12.17
N PRO A 388 7.69 22.20 12.94
CA PRO A 388 7.82 21.95 14.38
C PRO A 388 8.74 20.76 14.72
N PHE A 389 8.87 19.81 13.82
CA PHE A 389 9.55 18.53 14.06
C PHE A 389 10.89 18.41 13.32
N ILE A 390 11.20 19.33 12.40
CA ILE A 390 12.30 19.21 11.44
C ILE A 390 13.66 18.99 12.10
N LYS A 391 13.89 19.60 13.26
CA LYS A 391 15.15 19.48 14.01
C LYS A 391 15.43 18.03 14.44
N ASP A 392 14.39 17.33 14.92
CA ASP A 392 14.51 15.94 15.35
C ASP A 392 14.50 15.01 14.15
N LEU A 393 13.62 15.26 13.17
CA LEU A 393 13.49 14.42 11.97
C LEU A 393 14.79 14.35 11.15
N THR A 394 15.53 15.45 11.04
CA THR A 394 16.78 15.51 10.26
C THR A 394 18.03 15.04 11.02
N ARG A 395 17.88 14.63 12.28
CA ARG A 395 18.96 14.13 13.12
C ARG A 395 19.48 12.81 12.54
N VAL A 396 20.78 12.77 12.22
CA VAL A 396 21.46 11.57 11.74
C VAL A 396 21.68 10.61 12.91
N ILE A 397 21.28 9.36 12.74
CA ILE A 397 21.41 8.30 13.75
C ILE A 397 22.59 7.37 13.42
N ALA A 398 22.68 6.97 12.15
CA ALA A 398 23.71 6.05 11.66
C ALA A 398 23.96 6.29 10.17
N THR A 399 24.84 5.47 9.58
CA THR A 399 25.07 5.39 8.13
C THR A 399 24.96 3.95 7.66
N THR A 400 24.81 3.72 6.35
CA THR A 400 24.72 2.36 5.79
C THR A 400 25.53 2.19 4.50
N ASP A 401 26.20 1.06 4.35
CA ASP A 401 26.76 0.57 3.09
C ASP A 401 25.83 -0.42 2.37
N GLU A 402 24.63 -0.62 2.91
CA GLU A 402 23.61 -1.50 2.37
C GLU A 402 22.39 -0.69 1.87
N THR A 403 21.71 -1.19 0.85
CA THR A 403 20.37 -0.66 0.50
C THR A 403 19.34 -1.22 1.48
N LEU A 404 18.68 -0.32 2.22
CA LEU A 404 17.71 -0.70 3.24
C LEU A 404 16.28 -0.56 2.70
N TYR A 405 15.47 -1.62 2.82
CA TYR A 405 14.10 -1.71 2.29
C TYR A 405 13.23 -2.67 3.10
N ARG A 406 11.92 -2.58 2.96
CA ARG A 406 10.93 -3.42 3.67
C ARG A 406 10.03 -4.26 2.77
N ARG A 407 10.00 -4.08 1.47
CA ARG A 407 9.06 -4.78 0.58
C ARG A 407 9.43 -6.23 0.31
N GLY A 408 8.41 -7.13 0.38
CA GLY A 408 8.47 -8.57 0.11
C GLY A 408 7.71 -9.38 1.16
N ASN A 409 7.16 -10.54 0.79
CA ASN A 409 6.28 -11.33 1.68
C ASN A 409 6.93 -11.76 3.00
N PHE A 410 8.25 -11.92 3.06
CA PHE A 410 8.90 -12.53 4.23
C PHE A 410 9.78 -11.56 5.01
N ASN A 411 10.61 -10.77 4.37
CA ASN A 411 11.50 -9.81 5.03
C ASN A 411 12.12 -8.82 4.05
N GLY A 412 12.79 -7.82 4.60
CA GLY A 412 13.67 -6.88 3.95
C GLY A 412 14.82 -6.50 4.89
N SER A 413 15.77 -5.72 4.41
CA SER A 413 16.92 -5.30 5.22
C SER A 413 16.52 -4.41 6.39
N TRP A 414 15.53 -3.53 6.26
CA TRP A 414 14.97 -2.78 7.39
C TRP A 414 14.26 -3.67 8.41
N ASP A 415 13.51 -4.68 7.94
CA ASP A 415 12.87 -5.64 8.83
C ASP A 415 13.89 -6.39 9.67
N GLN A 416 15.04 -6.75 9.07
CA GLN A 416 16.13 -7.40 9.79
C GLN A 416 16.72 -6.49 10.86
N ILE A 417 16.97 -5.21 10.55
CA ILE A 417 17.47 -4.23 11.53
C ILE A 417 16.53 -4.12 12.73
N ILE A 418 15.22 -4.06 12.50
CA ILE A 418 14.21 -4.01 13.58
C ILE A 418 14.27 -5.29 14.42
N CYS A 419 14.36 -6.45 13.77
CA CYS A 419 14.47 -7.74 14.45
C CYS A 419 15.77 -7.87 15.28
N ASP A 420 16.89 -7.45 14.72
CA ASP A 420 18.19 -7.49 15.40
C ASP A 420 18.22 -6.52 16.59
N ALA A 421 17.64 -5.33 16.44
CA ALA A 421 17.49 -4.36 17.53
C ALA A 421 16.66 -4.92 18.71
N LEU A 422 15.56 -5.61 18.41
CA LEU A 422 14.74 -6.28 19.43
C LEU A 422 15.54 -7.38 20.17
N ILE A 423 16.37 -8.14 19.46
CA ILE A 423 17.19 -9.17 20.09
C ILE A 423 18.28 -8.53 20.96
N ASP A 424 19.04 -7.60 20.40
CA ASP A 424 20.22 -7.03 21.06
C ASP A 424 19.85 -6.16 22.26
N VAL A 425 18.94 -5.19 22.06
CA VAL A 425 18.56 -4.22 23.09
C VAL A 425 17.71 -4.83 24.20
N LYS A 426 16.81 -5.79 23.85
CA LYS A 426 15.94 -6.45 24.83
C LYS A 426 16.56 -7.72 25.44
N GLY A 427 17.67 -8.23 24.92
CA GLY A 427 18.28 -9.49 25.35
C GLY A 427 17.38 -10.70 25.06
N ALA A 428 16.74 -10.72 23.91
CA ALA A 428 15.86 -11.80 23.50
C ALA A 428 16.61 -12.92 22.77
N ASP A 429 16.03 -14.13 22.76
CA ASP A 429 16.52 -15.24 21.93
C ASP A 429 15.98 -15.14 20.49
N ILE A 430 14.77 -14.63 20.37
CA ILE A 430 13.97 -14.57 19.13
C ILE A 430 13.24 -13.23 19.09
N SER A 431 13.11 -12.64 17.92
CA SER A 431 12.26 -11.48 17.70
C SER A 431 11.14 -11.78 16.72
N LEU A 432 9.98 -11.15 16.95
CA LEU A 432 8.82 -11.15 16.07
C LEU A 432 8.41 -9.69 15.80
N SER A 433 8.45 -9.28 14.55
CA SER A 433 8.01 -7.95 14.12
C SER A 433 6.82 -8.07 13.16
N PRO A 434 5.79 -7.22 13.27
CA PRO A 434 4.66 -7.27 12.35
C PRO A 434 5.08 -7.16 10.89
N GLY A 435 4.37 -7.84 10.02
CA GLY A 435 4.57 -7.79 8.57
C GLY A 435 3.93 -6.55 7.93
N PHE A 436 4.21 -5.35 8.45
CA PHE A 436 3.75 -4.11 7.87
C PHE A 436 4.38 -3.87 6.49
N ARG A 437 3.59 -3.31 5.55
CA ARG A 437 4.02 -3.08 4.17
C ARG A 437 4.52 -1.67 3.89
N TRP A 438 4.22 -0.70 4.77
CA TRP A 438 4.74 0.66 4.60
C TRP A 438 6.23 0.74 4.89
N GLY A 439 6.83 1.84 4.53
CA GLY A 439 8.25 2.11 4.66
C GLY A 439 8.86 2.44 3.31
N THR A 440 10.01 3.08 3.36
CA THR A 440 10.74 3.55 2.18
C THR A 440 12.11 2.90 2.08
N THR A 441 12.83 3.20 1.00
CA THR A 441 14.17 2.67 0.76
C THR A 441 15.22 3.73 1.07
N ILE A 442 16.30 3.35 1.75
CA ILE A 442 17.53 4.13 1.88
C ILE A 442 18.58 3.51 0.98
N MET A 443 19.22 4.34 0.16
CA MET A 443 20.25 3.88 -0.75
C MET A 443 21.57 3.68 -0.02
N LYS A 444 22.34 2.70 -0.49
CA LYS A 444 23.72 2.48 -0.09
C LYS A 444 24.53 3.77 -0.01
N GLY A 445 25.31 3.96 1.05
CA GLY A 445 26.16 5.14 1.28
C GLY A 445 25.41 6.35 1.86
N GLN A 446 24.13 6.25 2.15
CA GLN A 446 23.36 7.33 2.76
C GLN A 446 23.43 7.31 4.31
N SER A 447 23.13 8.47 4.89
CA SER A 447 22.85 8.57 6.32
C SER A 447 21.43 8.09 6.61
N ILE A 448 21.25 7.47 7.77
CA ILE A 448 19.97 7.10 8.34
C ILE A 448 19.57 8.21 9.30
N THR A 449 18.49 8.90 9.02
CA THR A 449 17.93 9.95 9.89
C THR A 449 16.86 9.40 10.81
N PHE A 450 16.45 10.20 11.79
CA PHE A 450 15.31 9.85 12.63
C PHE A 450 14.00 9.79 11.82
N ASP A 451 13.84 10.63 10.81
CA ASP A 451 12.70 10.58 9.87
C ASP A 451 12.64 9.24 9.13
N ASP A 452 13.80 8.76 8.66
CA ASP A 452 13.88 7.44 8.00
C ASP A 452 13.48 6.30 8.93
N LEU A 453 13.92 6.34 10.21
CA LEU A 453 13.52 5.38 11.22
C LEU A 453 12.01 5.43 11.50
N MET A 454 11.47 6.63 11.69
CA MET A 454 10.05 6.82 11.95
C MET A 454 9.20 6.37 10.76
N THR A 455 9.65 6.59 9.53
CA THR A 455 8.97 6.08 8.33
C THR A 455 8.82 4.55 8.34
N GLN A 456 9.69 3.83 9.03
CA GLN A 456 9.60 2.37 9.17
C GLN A 456 8.76 1.92 10.37
N THR A 457 8.55 2.79 11.37
CA THR A 457 8.09 2.36 12.71
C THR A 457 6.94 3.20 13.28
N ALA A 458 6.58 4.33 12.66
CA ALA A 458 5.54 5.22 13.16
C ALA A 458 4.16 4.54 13.13
N ILE A 459 3.61 4.28 14.33
CA ILE A 459 2.30 3.69 14.54
C ILE A 459 1.74 4.16 15.90
N THR A 460 0.44 4.09 16.10
CA THR A 460 -0.23 4.59 17.31
C THR A 460 -0.18 3.65 18.52
N TYR A 461 0.29 2.41 18.33
CA TYR A 461 0.49 1.39 19.36
C TYR A 461 1.89 0.74 19.21
N PRO A 462 2.96 1.53 19.40
CA PRO A 462 4.34 1.15 19.04
C PRO A 462 5.06 0.33 20.12
N GLU A 463 4.42 0.08 21.26
CA GLU A 463 5.08 -0.44 22.46
C GLU A 463 5.70 -1.82 22.21
N THR A 464 6.92 -1.99 22.70
CA THR A 464 7.65 -3.24 22.66
C THR A 464 7.27 -4.17 23.82
N TYR A 465 7.55 -5.46 23.66
CA TYR A 465 7.42 -6.46 24.73
C TYR A 465 8.63 -7.41 24.76
N LEU A 466 8.87 -8.00 25.93
CA LEU A 466 9.72 -9.16 26.12
C LEU A 466 8.92 -10.19 26.91
N ARG A 467 8.70 -11.38 26.33
CA ARG A 467 7.87 -12.43 26.93
C ARG A 467 8.53 -13.79 26.76
N GLU A 468 8.26 -14.71 27.68
CA GLU A 468 8.59 -16.12 27.48
C GLU A 468 7.51 -16.81 26.66
N MET A 469 7.91 -17.50 25.57
CA MET A 469 7.01 -18.27 24.72
C MET A 469 7.59 -19.66 24.45
N SER A 470 6.71 -20.68 24.44
CA SER A 470 7.12 -22.04 24.04
C SER A 470 7.37 -22.08 22.53
N GLY A 471 8.24 -22.99 22.09
CA GLY A 471 8.48 -23.21 20.67
C GLY A 471 7.23 -23.57 19.88
N GLU A 472 6.30 -24.30 20.50
CA GLU A 472 4.97 -24.58 19.93
C GLU A 472 4.15 -23.31 19.71
N ARG A 473 4.15 -22.37 20.66
CA ARG A 473 3.45 -21.09 20.53
C ARG A 473 4.05 -20.24 19.42
N ILE A 474 5.37 -20.20 19.32
CA ILE A 474 6.08 -19.47 18.24
C ILE A 474 5.69 -20.04 16.87
N LYS A 475 5.70 -21.38 16.72
CA LYS A 475 5.26 -22.03 15.48
C LYS A 475 3.80 -21.71 15.16
N ALA A 476 2.90 -21.74 16.16
CA ALA A 476 1.48 -21.44 15.98
C ALA A 476 1.26 -20.00 15.46
N ILE A 477 2.01 -19.01 15.97
CA ILE A 477 1.96 -17.62 15.47
C ILE A 477 2.39 -17.56 13.99
N LEU A 478 3.46 -18.25 13.61
CA LEU A 478 3.93 -18.27 12.22
C LEU A 478 2.91 -18.93 11.28
N GLU A 479 2.27 -20.01 11.71
CA GLU A 479 1.25 -20.70 10.91
C GLU A 479 -0.05 -19.90 10.77
N ASP A 480 -0.47 -19.20 11.82
CA ASP A 480 -1.65 -18.34 11.84
C ASP A 480 -1.49 -17.16 10.88
N VAL A 481 -0.37 -16.44 10.98
CA VAL A 481 -0.07 -15.35 10.04
C VAL A 481 0.09 -15.86 8.61
N ALA A 482 0.68 -17.04 8.42
CA ALA A 482 0.77 -17.66 7.10
C ALA A 482 -0.60 -17.96 6.49
N ASP A 483 -1.60 -18.30 7.29
CA ASP A 483 -2.96 -18.53 6.77
C ASP A 483 -3.63 -17.24 6.33
N ASN A 484 -3.34 -16.13 6.97
CA ASN A 484 -3.83 -14.82 6.55
C ASN A 484 -3.33 -14.38 5.16
N LEU A 485 -2.18 -14.90 4.70
CA LEU A 485 -1.63 -14.57 3.37
C LEU A 485 -1.94 -15.64 2.33
N PHE A 486 -1.94 -16.90 2.74
CA PHE A 486 -1.89 -18.04 1.83
C PHE A 486 -3.12 -18.94 1.94
N ASN A 487 -4.22 -18.41 2.46
CA ASN A 487 -5.50 -19.10 2.41
C ASN A 487 -5.95 -19.28 0.96
N ALA A 488 -6.51 -20.43 0.63
CA ALA A 488 -7.02 -20.72 -0.70
C ALA A 488 -8.21 -19.82 -1.09
N ASP A 489 -8.98 -19.41 -0.09
CA ASP A 489 -10.06 -18.45 -0.26
C ASP A 489 -9.60 -17.03 0.04
N PRO A 490 -9.54 -16.11 -0.96
CA PRO A 490 -9.12 -14.74 -0.75
C PRO A 490 -9.92 -13.99 0.32
N PHE A 491 -11.18 -14.34 0.57
CA PHE A 491 -11.98 -13.74 1.63
C PHE A 491 -11.51 -14.06 3.05
N TYR A 492 -10.56 -14.97 3.23
CA TYR A 492 -9.87 -15.23 4.49
C TYR A 492 -8.43 -14.67 4.51
N GLN A 493 -8.00 -14.03 3.44
CA GLN A 493 -6.70 -13.36 3.39
C GLN A 493 -6.83 -11.97 4.02
N GLN A 494 -6.41 -11.86 5.28
CA GLN A 494 -6.58 -10.64 6.09
C GLN A 494 -5.49 -9.58 5.80
N GLY A 495 -4.67 -9.79 4.79
CA GLY A 495 -3.63 -8.84 4.37
C GLY A 495 -2.38 -8.85 5.26
N GLY A 496 -1.52 -7.85 5.04
CA GLY A 496 -0.18 -7.79 5.63
C GLY A 496 0.81 -8.70 4.90
N ASP A 497 2.01 -8.79 5.43
CA ASP A 497 3.05 -9.76 5.04
C ASP A 497 3.29 -10.75 6.18
N MET A 498 4.14 -11.76 5.97
CA MET A 498 4.56 -12.67 7.05
C MET A 498 5.15 -11.89 8.22
N VAL A 499 4.89 -12.35 9.44
CA VAL A 499 5.62 -11.85 10.59
C VAL A 499 7.12 -11.97 10.34
N ARG A 500 7.82 -10.87 10.56
CA ARG A 500 9.29 -10.82 10.40
C ARG A 500 9.94 -11.48 11.59
N THR A 501 10.94 -12.28 11.36
CA THR A 501 11.59 -13.07 12.42
C THR A 501 13.08 -12.78 12.48
N GLY A 502 13.59 -12.63 13.69
CA GLY A 502 15.04 -12.66 13.97
C GLY A 502 15.36 -13.79 14.93
N GLY A 503 16.60 -14.30 14.84
CA GLY A 503 17.09 -15.37 15.71
C GLY A 503 16.61 -16.78 15.35
N ILE A 504 15.76 -16.94 14.36
CA ILE A 504 15.31 -18.25 13.84
C ILE A 504 15.39 -18.32 12.33
N SER A 505 15.62 -19.51 11.81
CA SER A 505 15.43 -19.90 10.41
C SER A 505 14.42 -21.02 10.33
N TYR A 506 13.67 -21.11 9.21
CA TYR A 506 12.68 -22.16 9.02
C TYR A 506 12.44 -22.45 7.55
N ARG A 507 11.86 -23.62 7.27
CA ARG A 507 11.40 -23.99 5.95
C ARG A 507 9.91 -23.69 5.83
N PHE A 508 9.49 -23.09 4.73
CA PHE A 508 8.14 -22.65 4.49
C PHE A 508 7.56 -23.26 3.22
N ASN A 509 6.42 -23.95 3.35
CA ASN A 509 5.64 -24.45 2.21
C ASN A 509 4.29 -23.70 2.16
N PRO A 510 4.17 -22.70 1.30
CA PRO A 510 2.98 -21.87 1.26
C PRO A 510 1.70 -22.62 0.84
N THR A 511 1.83 -23.67 0.02
CA THR A 511 0.68 -24.47 -0.48
C THR A 511 0.24 -25.57 0.49
N ALA A 512 0.96 -25.76 1.60
CA ALA A 512 0.55 -26.73 2.61
C ALA A 512 -0.65 -26.21 3.42
N GLN A 513 -1.39 -27.13 4.04
CA GLN A 513 -2.45 -26.78 4.98
C GLN A 513 -1.88 -26.04 6.20
N MET A 514 -2.66 -25.17 6.80
CA MET A 514 -2.35 -24.51 8.08
C MET A 514 -1.85 -25.53 9.12
N GLY A 515 -0.82 -25.19 9.86
CA GLY A 515 -0.11 -26.06 10.80
C GLY A 515 1.00 -26.92 10.19
N LYS A 516 1.09 -26.99 8.85
CA LYS A 516 2.11 -27.73 8.10
C LYS A 516 2.95 -26.87 7.16
N ARG A 517 2.70 -25.55 7.12
CA ARG A 517 3.46 -24.61 6.27
C ARG A 517 4.85 -24.36 6.81
N VAL A 518 5.00 -24.26 8.14
CA VAL A 518 6.26 -23.94 8.82
C VAL A 518 6.87 -25.21 9.41
N THR A 519 8.07 -25.56 8.92
CA THR A 519 8.80 -26.77 9.35
C THR A 519 10.28 -26.45 9.56
N ASN A 520 10.99 -27.37 10.22
CA ASN A 520 12.46 -27.26 10.41
C ASN A 520 12.91 -25.93 11.01
N ILE A 521 12.22 -25.49 12.07
CA ILE A 521 12.60 -24.25 12.76
C ILE A 521 13.86 -24.48 13.58
N HIS A 522 14.90 -23.66 13.38
CA HIS A 522 16.18 -23.69 14.07
C HIS A 522 16.56 -22.31 14.60
N LEU A 523 17.23 -22.26 15.73
CA LEU A 523 17.86 -21.04 16.24
C LEU A 523 19.08 -20.68 15.39
N THR A 524 19.16 -19.46 14.87
CA THR A 524 20.28 -19.04 13.99
C THR A 524 21.62 -19.01 14.72
N LYS A 525 21.64 -18.70 16.02
CA LYS A 525 22.85 -18.59 16.85
C LYS A 525 23.64 -19.90 17.01
N ASN A 526 23.00 -21.06 16.92
CA ASN A 526 23.67 -22.35 17.21
C ASN A 526 23.14 -23.53 16.38
N ASN A 527 22.24 -23.25 15.44
CA ASN A 527 21.59 -24.21 14.55
C ASN A 527 20.86 -25.37 15.28
N LYS A 528 20.44 -25.14 16.54
CA LYS A 528 19.65 -26.14 17.27
C LYS A 528 18.18 -26.03 16.89
N PRO A 529 17.47 -27.17 16.77
CA PRO A 529 16.03 -27.14 16.49
C PRO A 529 15.26 -26.43 17.60
N LEU A 530 14.19 -25.75 17.21
CA LEU A 530 13.24 -25.15 18.15
C LEU A 530 12.44 -26.27 18.82
N GLU A 531 12.58 -26.41 20.14
CA GLU A 531 11.91 -27.44 20.93
C GLU A 531 10.52 -26.97 21.36
N ALA A 532 9.48 -27.74 21.04
CA ALA A 532 8.08 -27.34 21.22
C ALA A 532 7.74 -26.86 22.64
N LYS A 533 8.22 -27.56 23.67
CA LYS A 533 7.90 -27.27 25.09
C LYS A 533 8.89 -26.33 25.78
N LYS A 534 10.01 -26.03 25.14
CA LYS A 534 11.02 -25.14 25.72
C LYS A 534 10.58 -23.70 25.63
N MET A 535 10.82 -22.96 26.70
CA MET A 535 10.57 -21.52 26.76
C MET A 535 11.76 -20.74 26.18
N TYR A 536 11.44 -19.73 25.40
CA TYR A 536 12.38 -18.82 24.76
C TYR A 536 12.00 -17.38 25.08
N LYS A 537 12.97 -16.51 25.29
CA LYS A 537 12.73 -15.08 25.41
C LYS A 537 12.41 -14.51 24.04
N VAL A 538 11.21 -14.02 23.85
CA VAL A 538 10.73 -13.46 22.58
C VAL A 538 10.44 -11.99 22.77
N ALA A 539 11.10 -11.14 21.98
CA ALA A 539 10.79 -9.72 21.87
C ALA A 539 9.93 -9.42 20.64
N GLY A 540 9.10 -8.41 20.74
CA GLY A 540 8.30 -7.93 19.63
C GLY A 540 7.68 -6.57 19.95
N TRP A 541 6.80 -6.08 19.08
CA TRP A 541 6.17 -4.77 19.21
C TRP A 541 4.80 -4.74 18.54
N SER A 542 4.05 -3.63 18.74
CA SER A 542 2.77 -3.36 18.06
C SER A 542 1.71 -4.44 18.30
N THR A 543 1.37 -4.66 19.57
CA THR A 543 0.38 -5.66 19.96
C THR A 543 -1.03 -5.08 19.87
N VAL A 544 -1.88 -5.63 19.00
CA VAL A 544 -3.25 -5.15 18.77
C VAL A 544 -4.17 -5.44 19.95
N GLY A 545 -4.16 -6.68 20.48
CA GLY A 545 -5.10 -7.14 21.50
C GLY A 545 -4.85 -6.59 22.92
N SER A 546 -3.66 -6.10 23.22
CA SER A 546 -3.29 -5.57 24.55
C SER A 546 -2.24 -4.49 24.45
N VAL A 547 -2.21 -3.58 25.41
CA VAL A 547 -1.10 -2.62 25.52
C VAL A 547 0.12 -3.36 26.07
N SER A 548 1.24 -3.23 25.39
CA SER A 548 2.54 -3.75 25.86
C SER A 548 3.22 -2.74 26.80
N PRO A 549 4.05 -3.20 27.75
CA PRO A 549 4.61 -2.31 28.79
C PRO A 549 5.94 -1.62 28.39
N GLY A 550 6.50 -1.95 27.23
CA GLY A 550 7.80 -1.47 26.81
C GLY A 550 7.76 -0.09 26.16
N GLU A 551 8.94 0.46 25.90
CA GLU A 551 9.11 1.70 25.14
C GLU A 551 8.67 1.50 23.67
N PRO A 552 8.40 2.61 22.96
CA PRO A 552 8.13 2.59 21.53
C PRO A 552 9.28 1.94 20.75
N ILE A 553 8.93 1.17 19.70
CA ILE A 553 9.91 0.43 18.88
C ILE A 553 11.00 1.33 18.29
N TRP A 554 10.70 2.57 17.91
CA TRP A 554 11.70 3.49 17.38
C TRP A 554 12.80 3.83 18.40
N GLU A 555 12.51 3.86 19.71
CA GLU A 555 13.53 4.06 20.73
C GLU A 555 14.47 2.85 20.80
N THR A 556 13.93 1.63 20.78
CA THR A 556 14.74 0.40 20.74
C THR A 556 15.65 0.36 19.50
N VAL A 557 15.09 0.68 18.33
CA VAL A 557 15.85 0.65 17.06
C VAL A 557 16.86 1.80 17.00
N GLU A 558 16.53 2.97 17.54
CA GLU A 558 17.48 4.08 17.61
C GLU A 558 18.70 3.75 18.47
N VAL A 559 18.50 3.15 19.65
CA VAL A 559 19.60 2.69 20.52
C VAL A 559 20.51 1.71 19.78
N TYR A 560 19.92 0.75 19.09
CA TYR A 560 20.68 -0.22 18.29
C TYR A 560 21.49 0.47 17.19
N LEU A 561 20.90 1.35 16.40
CA LEU A 561 21.56 2.06 15.31
C LEU A 561 22.69 2.98 15.82
N GLN A 562 22.47 3.65 16.95
CA GLN A 562 23.50 4.51 17.60
C GLN A 562 24.69 3.69 18.10
N ASN A 563 24.46 2.48 18.62
CA ASN A 563 25.52 1.56 19.05
C ASN A 563 26.31 1.05 17.84
N MET A 564 25.63 0.66 16.76
CA MET A 564 26.25 0.19 15.52
C MET A 564 26.96 1.30 14.76
N LYS A 565 26.43 2.54 14.78
CA LYS A 565 26.92 3.72 14.04
C LYS A 565 26.95 3.56 12.52
N HIS A 566 27.22 2.38 12.04
CA HIS A 566 27.35 2.06 10.62
C HIS A 566 26.83 0.65 10.34
N ILE A 567 25.93 0.51 9.39
CA ILE A 567 25.35 -0.76 8.96
C ILE A 567 26.09 -1.26 7.74
N SER A 568 26.67 -2.47 7.88
CA SER A 568 27.35 -3.18 6.80
C SER A 568 27.27 -4.69 7.03
N ASN A 569 27.37 -5.47 5.96
CA ASN A 569 27.32 -6.94 5.99
C ASN A 569 26.06 -7.50 6.68
N LEU A 570 24.93 -6.87 6.45
CA LEU A 570 23.65 -7.28 7.02
C LEU A 570 23.25 -8.65 6.48
N LYS A 571 23.02 -9.60 7.39
CA LYS A 571 22.53 -10.93 7.03
C LYS A 571 21.01 -10.97 7.25
N ILE A 572 20.28 -11.19 6.18
CA ILE A 572 18.81 -11.29 6.22
C ILE A 572 18.40 -12.74 6.48
N ASP A 573 17.62 -12.98 7.52
CA ASP A 573 17.09 -14.30 7.89
C ASP A 573 15.84 -14.64 7.06
N THR A 574 16.07 -15.02 5.78
CA THR A 574 14.98 -15.40 4.86
C THR A 574 14.65 -16.89 5.03
N PRO A 575 13.37 -17.28 5.11
CA PRO A 575 13.00 -18.70 5.18
C PRO A 575 13.35 -19.46 3.88
N ASP A 576 13.54 -20.78 4.01
CA ASP A 576 13.71 -21.68 2.86
C ASP A 576 12.33 -22.01 2.24
N LEU A 577 12.03 -21.45 1.05
CA LEU A 577 10.73 -21.57 0.40
C LEU A 577 10.63 -22.82 -0.47
N VAL A 578 9.59 -23.64 -0.25
CA VAL A 578 9.34 -24.87 -0.97
C VAL A 578 8.44 -24.62 -2.18
N GLY A 579 8.85 -25.14 -3.34
CA GLY A 579 7.98 -25.21 -4.53
C GLY A 579 7.75 -23.88 -5.25
N VAL A 580 8.44 -22.83 -4.85
CA VAL A 580 8.29 -21.47 -5.42
C VAL A 580 9.23 -21.33 -6.61
N LYS A 581 8.88 -21.96 -7.75
CA LYS A 581 9.60 -21.76 -9.01
C LYS A 581 9.06 -20.52 -9.73
N GLY A 582 9.96 -19.73 -10.29
CA GLY A 582 9.59 -18.58 -11.13
C GLY A 582 9.22 -17.31 -10.37
N ASN A 583 9.44 -17.27 -9.05
CA ASN A 583 9.43 -16.04 -8.29
C ASN A 583 10.86 -15.64 -7.97
N PRO A 584 11.51 -14.81 -8.79
CA PRO A 584 12.97 -14.71 -8.88
C PRO A 584 13.63 -13.91 -7.76
N GLY A 585 12.91 -13.35 -6.85
CA GLY A 585 13.46 -12.39 -5.92
C GLY A 585 13.94 -12.90 -4.56
N ILE A 586 13.95 -14.21 -4.32
CA ILE A 586 14.20 -14.77 -2.98
C ILE A 586 15.69 -14.99 -2.72
N ARG A 587 16.46 -15.24 -3.76
CA ARG A 587 17.92 -15.41 -3.70
C ARG A 587 18.53 -14.65 -4.88
N LEU A 588 19.05 -13.49 -4.61
CA LEU A 588 20.00 -12.81 -5.49
C LEU A 588 21.40 -13.30 -5.18
#